data_0b37033cc85aecdec51d13f6f1bbdea9
#
_entry.id   0b37033cc85aecdec51d13f6f1bbdea9
#
_cell.length_a   1.000
_cell.length_b   1.000
_cell.length_c   1.000
_cell.angle_alpha   90.00
_cell.angle_beta   90.00
_cell.angle_gamma   90.00
#
_symmetry.space_group_name_H-M   'P 1'
#
loop_
_entity.id
_entity.type
_entity.pdbx_description
1 polymer ?
#
loop_
_entity_poly.entity_id
_entity_poly.type
_entity_poly.pdbx_seq_one_letter_code
_entity_poly.pdbx_strand_id
1 'polypeptide(L)'
;GKLRTALSERIDAITKYPDREYTSLRKAIGSYCKCDYNHITVGNGCTELISLFIQITAPKKTLLLGPTYSEYERDLRINGSDISYYFLKEEDDFRIDPDEFISAITADTDLVIICNPNNPTGSLITPDKLKTILTHCKETNTYVMIDETYIEFVPDVDELSAIPLTELFDNVIILRGTSKFFATPGLRLGYAITSNSQILTDINTNKNPWMISSLAVVAGETMFLDEEYIGK
;
A
#
# COMPACT_ATOMS: atom_id res chain seq x y z
N GLY A 1 8.04 3.87 -25.78
CA GLY A 1 8.26 2.68 -24.94
C GLY A 1 7.03 1.79 -24.95
N LYS A 2 7.16 0.56 -24.47
CA LYS A 2 6.14 -0.52 -24.53
C LYS A 2 4.77 -0.09 -24.06
N LEU A 3 4.68 0.69 -22.97
CA LEU A 3 3.42 1.21 -22.45
C LEU A 3 2.65 2.05 -23.49
N ARG A 4 3.32 2.98 -24.17
CA ARG A 4 2.66 3.81 -25.20
C ARG A 4 2.13 2.97 -26.36
N THR A 5 2.93 2.01 -26.82
CA THR A 5 2.54 1.07 -27.88
C THR A 5 1.32 0.27 -27.44
N ALA A 6 1.34 -0.34 -26.27
CA ALA A 6 0.22 -1.13 -25.75
C ALA A 6 -1.07 -0.31 -25.63
N LEU A 7 -0.99 0.93 -25.12
CA LEU A 7 -2.15 1.82 -25.01
C LEU A 7 -2.70 2.23 -26.39
N SER A 8 -1.83 2.49 -27.39
CA SER A 8 -2.25 2.83 -28.75
C SER A 8 -2.90 1.64 -29.46
N GLU A 9 -2.33 0.46 -29.35
CA GLU A 9 -2.84 -0.75 -29.99
C GLU A 9 -4.13 -1.28 -29.35
N ARG A 10 -4.32 -1.03 -28.06
CA ARG A 10 -5.48 -1.50 -27.30
C ARG A 10 -6.42 -0.36 -26.89
N ILE A 11 -6.41 0.78 -27.60
CA ILE A 11 -7.27 1.93 -27.30
C ILE A 11 -8.75 1.55 -27.29
N ASP A 12 -9.17 0.60 -28.13
CA ASP A 12 -10.55 0.11 -28.21
C ASP A 12 -11.03 -0.58 -26.92
N ALA A 13 -10.13 -0.85 -25.96
CA ALA A 13 -10.53 -1.33 -24.64
C ALA A 13 -11.50 -0.38 -23.92
N ILE A 14 -11.49 0.92 -24.27
CA ILE A 14 -12.44 1.92 -23.71
C ILE A 14 -13.90 1.63 -24.06
N THR A 15 -14.16 0.82 -25.07
CA THR A 15 -15.53 0.48 -25.51
C THR A 15 -16.20 -0.58 -24.64
N LYS A 16 -15.46 -1.17 -23.69
CA LYS A 16 -15.93 -2.25 -22.82
C LYS A 16 -15.58 -1.98 -21.36
N TYR A 17 -16.46 -2.39 -20.46
CA TYR A 17 -16.09 -2.46 -19.05
C TYR A 17 -14.97 -3.48 -18.82
N PRO A 18 -14.01 -3.19 -17.91
CA PRO A 18 -13.01 -4.17 -17.52
C PRO A 18 -13.65 -5.34 -16.76
N ASP A 19 -12.89 -6.42 -16.62
CA ASP A 19 -13.25 -7.50 -15.69
C ASP A 19 -13.47 -6.94 -14.28
N ARG A 20 -14.62 -7.27 -13.68
CA ARG A 20 -15.03 -6.75 -12.38
C ARG A 20 -14.05 -7.13 -11.25
N GLU A 21 -13.46 -8.31 -11.37
CA GLU A 21 -12.47 -8.84 -10.41
C GLU A 21 -11.03 -8.45 -10.75
N TYR A 22 -10.80 -7.80 -11.89
CA TYR A 22 -9.46 -7.41 -12.37
C TYR A 22 -8.46 -8.58 -12.33
N THR A 23 -8.91 -9.79 -12.69
CA THR A 23 -8.14 -11.04 -12.50
C THR A 23 -6.79 -11.01 -13.21
N SER A 24 -6.76 -10.59 -14.48
CA SER A 24 -5.51 -10.51 -15.26
C SER A 24 -4.54 -9.48 -14.68
N LEU A 25 -5.04 -8.32 -14.27
CA LEU A 25 -4.23 -7.28 -13.63
C LEU A 25 -3.66 -7.76 -12.29
N ARG A 26 -4.50 -8.39 -11.44
CA ARG A 26 -4.05 -8.95 -10.16
C ARG A 26 -2.98 -10.02 -10.33
N LYS A 27 -3.10 -10.87 -11.36
CA LYS A 27 -2.07 -11.87 -11.69
C LYS A 27 -0.76 -11.21 -12.13
N ALA A 28 -0.82 -10.16 -12.94
CA ALA A 28 0.38 -9.41 -13.33
C ALA A 28 1.07 -8.76 -12.11
N ILE A 29 0.30 -8.16 -11.20
CA ILE A 29 0.80 -7.62 -9.93
C ILE A 29 1.38 -8.73 -9.05
N GLY A 30 0.71 -9.88 -8.93
CA GLY A 30 1.19 -11.02 -8.14
C GLY A 30 2.52 -11.57 -8.65
N SER A 31 2.70 -11.64 -9.98
CA SER A 31 3.98 -12.00 -10.59
C SER A 31 5.07 -10.98 -10.28
N TYR A 32 4.76 -9.68 -10.40
CA TYR A 32 5.67 -8.58 -10.09
C TYR A 32 6.08 -8.54 -8.62
N CYS A 33 5.13 -8.70 -7.72
CA CYS A 33 5.34 -8.66 -6.27
C CYS A 33 5.75 -9.99 -5.66
N LYS A 34 5.80 -11.08 -6.45
CA LYS A 34 6.12 -12.44 -6.00
C LYS A 34 5.22 -12.93 -4.86
N CYS A 35 3.92 -12.63 -4.95
CA CYS A 35 2.91 -13.02 -3.96
C CYS A 35 1.66 -13.60 -4.63
N ASP A 36 0.80 -14.25 -3.83
CA ASP A 36 -0.48 -14.78 -4.32
C ASP A 36 -1.39 -13.63 -4.79
N TYR A 37 -1.84 -13.70 -6.06
CA TYR A 37 -2.76 -12.70 -6.60
C TYR A 37 -4.12 -12.67 -5.86
N ASN A 38 -4.48 -13.72 -5.13
CA ASN A 38 -5.67 -13.74 -4.28
C ASN A 38 -5.54 -12.84 -3.04
N HIS A 39 -4.33 -12.49 -2.65
CA HIS A 39 -4.04 -11.53 -1.58
C HIS A 39 -4.03 -10.07 -2.05
N ILE A 40 -4.35 -9.83 -3.33
CA ILE A 40 -4.25 -8.50 -3.94
C ILE A 40 -5.64 -7.93 -4.19
N THR A 41 -5.86 -6.68 -3.80
CA THR A 41 -6.96 -5.85 -4.28
C THR A 41 -6.40 -4.61 -4.99
N VAL A 42 -7.14 -4.10 -5.97
CA VAL A 42 -6.75 -2.94 -6.77
C VAL A 42 -7.69 -1.77 -6.55
N GLY A 43 -7.20 -0.55 -6.71
CA GLY A 43 -7.96 0.67 -6.47
C GLY A 43 -7.55 1.83 -7.40
N ASN A 44 -8.36 2.88 -7.40
CA ASN A 44 -8.15 4.10 -8.16
C ASN A 44 -7.04 4.97 -7.50
N GLY A 45 -5.80 4.46 -7.57
CA GLY A 45 -4.65 4.95 -6.83
C GLY A 45 -4.63 4.47 -5.37
N CYS A 46 -3.46 4.62 -4.71
CA CYS A 46 -3.33 4.29 -3.29
C CYS A 46 -4.27 5.11 -2.41
N THR A 47 -4.58 6.35 -2.80
CA THR A 47 -5.46 7.25 -2.04
C THR A 47 -6.83 6.63 -1.76
N GLU A 48 -7.43 5.97 -2.75
CA GLU A 48 -8.70 5.28 -2.54
C GLU A 48 -8.58 4.09 -1.60
N LEU A 49 -7.51 3.31 -1.73
CA LEU A 49 -7.27 2.16 -0.86
C LEU A 49 -6.99 2.58 0.60
N ILE A 50 -6.31 3.71 0.81
CA ILE A 50 -6.13 4.34 2.13
C ILE A 50 -7.51 4.66 2.72
N SER A 51 -8.34 5.40 1.97
CA SER A 51 -9.68 5.80 2.41
C SER A 51 -10.56 4.58 2.73
N LEU A 52 -10.59 3.58 1.86
CA LEU A 52 -11.36 2.35 2.06
C LEU A 52 -10.89 1.58 3.30
N PHE A 53 -9.59 1.42 3.49
CA PHE A 53 -9.06 0.70 4.64
C PHE A 53 -9.40 1.42 5.95
N ILE A 54 -9.27 2.75 6.01
CA ILE A 54 -9.67 3.54 7.17
C ILE A 54 -11.18 3.43 7.42
N GLN A 55 -12.01 3.46 6.37
CA GLN A 55 -13.46 3.31 6.50
C GLN A 55 -13.87 1.95 7.06
N ILE A 56 -13.30 0.84 6.55
CA ILE A 56 -13.69 -0.50 6.99
C ILE A 56 -13.17 -0.84 8.39
N THR A 57 -11.99 -0.34 8.76
CA THR A 57 -11.43 -0.55 10.10
C THR A 57 -12.01 0.43 11.13
N ALA A 58 -12.52 1.57 10.66
CA ALA A 58 -13.14 2.63 11.49
C ALA A 58 -12.36 2.92 12.79
N PRO A 59 -11.05 3.20 12.73
CA PRO A 59 -10.19 3.31 13.90
C PRO A 59 -10.61 4.51 14.74
N LYS A 60 -10.79 4.33 16.05
CA LYS A 60 -11.03 5.42 16.99
C LYS A 60 -9.75 6.13 17.37
N LYS A 61 -8.66 5.38 17.52
CA LYS A 61 -7.33 5.89 17.80
C LYS A 61 -6.31 5.37 16.79
N THR A 62 -5.56 6.30 16.20
CA THR A 62 -4.51 6.00 15.22
C THR A 62 -3.19 6.63 15.63
N LEU A 63 -2.11 5.85 15.55
CA LEU A 63 -0.74 6.34 15.65
C LEU A 63 -0.13 6.51 14.27
N LEU A 64 0.34 7.71 13.96
CA LEU A 64 1.09 8.03 12.74
C LEU A 64 2.57 8.15 13.03
N LEU A 65 3.39 7.62 12.13
CA LEU A 65 4.80 7.92 12.08
C LEU A 65 4.99 9.30 11.42
N GLY A 66 5.50 10.27 12.17
CA GLY A 66 5.68 11.64 11.66
C GLY A 66 7.14 12.09 11.58
N PRO A 67 7.48 13.09 10.73
CA PRO A 67 6.63 13.66 9.69
C PRO A 67 6.33 12.67 8.59
N THR A 68 5.13 12.75 7.98
CA THR A 68 4.72 11.80 6.93
C THR A 68 3.76 12.45 5.93
N TYR A 69 3.25 11.66 4.99
CA TYR A 69 2.31 12.09 3.95
C TYR A 69 0.99 12.57 4.56
N SER A 70 0.56 13.77 4.21
CA SER A 70 -0.57 14.47 4.87
C SER A 70 -1.95 13.84 4.63
N GLU A 71 -2.11 13.06 3.55
CA GLU A 71 -3.43 12.49 3.22
C GLU A 71 -3.88 11.42 4.24
N TYR A 72 -2.96 10.78 4.97
CA TYR A 72 -3.35 9.88 6.06
C TYR A 72 -4.13 10.63 7.13
N GLU A 73 -3.58 11.75 7.59
CA GLU A 73 -4.25 12.57 8.60
C GLU A 73 -5.60 13.08 8.12
N ARG A 74 -5.66 13.53 6.85
CA ARG A 74 -6.90 14.02 6.24
C ARG A 74 -8.00 12.97 6.30
N ASP A 75 -7.72 11.75 5.84
CA ASP A 75 -8.71 10.68 5.79
C ASP A 75 -9.11 10.19 7.19
N LEU A 76 -8.16 10.11 8.12
CA LEU A 76 -8.44 9.79 9.53
C LEU A 76 -9.36 10.81 10.18
N ARG A 77 -9.12 12.12 9.96
CA ARG A 77 -9.99 13.20 10.48
C ARG A 77 -11.40 13.13 9.91
N ILE A 78 -11.55 12.85 8.61
CA ILE A 78 -12.85 12.67 7.97
C ILE A 78 -13.63 11.52 8.62
N ASN A 79 -12.92 10.46 9.02
CA ASN A 79 -13.52 9.29 9.67
C ASN A 79 -13.61 9.40 11.20
N GLY A 80 -13.21 10.54 11.78
CA GLY A 80 -13.38 10.83 13.22
C GLY A 80 -12.38 10.10 14.13
N SER A 81 -11.24 9.67 13.61
CA SER A 81 -10.17 9.06 14.40
C SER A 81 -9.43 10.11 15.23
N ASP A 82 -9.11 9.77 16.48
CA ASP A 82 -8.17 10.51 17.31
C ASP A 82 -6.75 10.13 16.88
N ILE A 83 -5.90 11.14 16.56
CA ILE A 83 -4.61 10.94 15.93
C ILE A 83 -3.52 11.34 16.89
N SER A 84 -2.60 10.42 17.16
CA SER A 84 -1.32 10.67 17.82
C SER A 84 -0.16 10.49 16.84
N TYR A 85 0.98 11.08 17.17
CA TYR A 85 2.19 11.01 16.34
C TYR A 85 3.37 10.50 17.15
N TYR A 86 4.13 9.60 16.55
CA TYR A 86 5.51 9.35 16.93
C TYR A 86 6.40 10.10 15.94
N PHE A 87 7.10 11.14 16.41
CA PHE A 87 7.93 11.96 15.54
C PHE A 87 9.34 11.39 15.44
N LEU A 88 9.76 11.12 14.20
CA LEU A 88 11.16 10.83 13.87
C LEU A 88 12.00 12.09 14.11
N LYS A 89 13.22 11.90 14.61
CA LYS A 89 14.10 13.00 14.99
C LYS A 89 15.24 13.17 13.98
N GLU A 90 15.58 14.42 13.69
CA GLU A 90 16.70 14.77 12.79
C GLU A 90 18.04 14.28 13.36
N GLU A 91 18.23 14.35 14.68
CA GLU A 91 19.42 13.86 15.38
C GLU A 91 19.66 12.35 15.21
N ASP A 92 18.62 11.59 14.89
CA ASP A 92 18.66 10.14 14.63
C ASP A 92 18.59 9.81 13.11
N ASP A 93 18.89 10.78 12.25
CA ASP A 93 18.73 10.67 10.79
C ASP A 93 17.30 10.23 10.38
N PHE A 94 16.30 10.64 11.11
CA PHE A 94 14.90 10.23 10.95
C PHE A 94 14.70 8.72 10.95
N ARG A 95 15.54 7.97 11.66
CA ARG A 95 15.41 6.52 11.83
C ARG A 95 14.51 6.19 13.00
N ILE A 96 13.73 5.14 12.83
CA ILE A 96 12.88 4.63 13.91
C ILE A 96 13.69 3.77 14.88
N ASP A 97 13.45 3.98 16.18
CA ASP A 97 13.73 2.97 17.21
C ASP A 97 12.45 2.14 17.43
N PRO A 98 12.46 0.84 17.12
CA PRO A 98 11.26 0.01 17.23
C PRO A 98 10.73 -0.09 18.68
N ASP A 99 11.58 -0.10 19.68
CA ASP A 99 11.17 -0.25 21.08
C ASP A 99 10.52 1.04 21.61
N GLU A 100 11.08 2.20 21.23
CA GLU A 100 10.44 3.50 21.51
C GLU A 100 9.09 3.61 20.80
N PHE A 101 9.04 3.21 19.51
CA PHE A 101 7.82 3.28 18.72
C PHE A 101 6.71 2.38 19.29
N ILE A 102 7.06 1.15 19.67
CA ILE A 102 6.13 0.20 20.32
C ILE A 102 5.58 0.79 21.63
N SER A 103 6.42 1.49 22.40
CA SER A 103 5.98 2.13 23.65
C SER A 103 4.96 3.25 23.42
N ALA A 104 4.88 3.81 22.23
CA ALA A 104 3.86 4.79 21.85
C ALA A 104 2.53 4.14 21.40
N ILE A 105 2.52 2.83 21.14
CA ILE A 105 1.31 2.06 20.79
C ILE A 105 0.62 1.66 22.10
N THR A 106 -0.51 2.30 22.39
CA THR A 106 -1.30 2.02 23.60
C THR A 106 -2.30 0.90 23.36
N ALA A 107 -2.80 0.28 24.43
CA ALA A 107 -3.77 -0.83 24.35
C ALA A 107 -5.08 -0.49 23.63
N ASP A 108 -5.37 0.80 23.45
CA ASP A 108 -6.54 1.33 22.75
C ASP A 108 -6.20 1.93 21.38
N THR A 109 -4.98 1.68 20.87
CA THR A 109 -4.59 2.02 19.50
C THR A 109 -5.19 1.01 18.53
N ASP A 110 -6.07 1.47 17.64
CA ASP A 110 -6.74 0.60 16.66
C ASP A 110 -5.93 0.43 15.36
N LEU A 111 -5.19 1.49 14.97
CA LEU A 111 -4.46 1.54 13.70
C LEU A 111 -3.11 2.22 13.86
N VAL A 112 -2.11 1.66 13.22
CA VAL A 112 -0.78 2.28 12.98
C VAL A 112 -0.60 2.48 11.49
N ILE A 113 -0.15 3.67 11.05
CA ILE A 113 0.19 3.93 9.65
C ILE A 113 1.67 4.29 9.54
N ILE A 114 2.36 3.57 8.66
CA ILE A 114 3.78 3.71 8.39
C ILE A 114 3.98 3.91 6.88
N CYS A 115 4.64 5.00 6.48
CA CYS A 115 5.13 5.18 5.12
C CYS A 115 6.58 4.65 5.06
N ASN A 116 6.86 3.69 4.19
CA ASN A 116 8.16 3.00 4.16
C ASN A 116 8.61 2.63 2.73
N PRO A 117 9.61 3.29 2.14
CA PRO A 117 10.36 4.45 2.66
C PRO A 117 9.47 5.66 2.96
N ASN A 118 9.84 6.41 4.01
CA ASN A 118 9.01 7.51 4.47
C ASN A 118 9.09 8.74 3.54
N ASN A 119 7.96 9.34 3.30
CA ASN A 119 7.85 10.64 2.65
C ASN A 119 7.47 11.69 3.73
N PRO A 120 8.33 12.72 4.03
CA PRO A 120 9.39 13.26 3.15
C PRO A 120 10.83 12.84 3.49
N THR A 121 11.07 12.09 4.56
CA THR A 121 12.42 11.89 5.11
C THR A 121 13.31 10.92 4.30
N GLY A 122 12.69 10.02 3.52
CA GLY A 122 13.40 8.97 2.79
C GLY A 122 13.93 7.83 3.68
N SER A 123 13.70 7.90 4.99
CA SER A 123 14.12 6.84 5.92
C SER A 123 13.39 5.53 5.65
N LEU A 124 14.13 4.43 5.82
CA LEU A 124 13.64 3.08 5.58
C LEU A 124 13.65 2.28 6.90
N ILE A 125 12.57 1.57 7.15
CA ILE A 125 12.44 0.61 8.23
C ILE A 125 12.65 -0.79 7.63
N THR A 126 13.64 -1.51 8.13
CA THR A 126 13.94 -2.86 7.65
C THR A 126 12.85 -3.87 8.04
N PRO A 127 12.68 -4.98 7.29
CA PRO A 127 11.69 -6.02 7.60
C PRO A 127 11.80 -6.58 9.03
N ASP A 128 13.00 -6.72 9.56
CA ASP A 128 13.19 -7.20 10.95
C ASP A 128 12.59 -6.23 11.97
N LYS A 129 12.80 -4.93 11.79
CA LYS A 129 12.19 -3.89 12.64
C LYS A 129 10.67 -3.85 12.46
N LEU A 130 10.18 -3.95 11.22
CA LEU A 130 8.75 -4.05 10.94
C LEU A 130 8.14 -5.30 11.58
N LYS A 131 8.82 -6.44 11.55
CA LYS A 131 8.37 -7.68 12.19
C LYS A 131 8.20 -7.49 13.70
N THR A 132 9.13 -6.80 14.36
CA THR A 132 9.03 -6.48 15.79
C THR A 132 7.78 -5.65 16.09
N ILE A 133 7.54 -4.59 15.30
CA ILE A 133 6.35 -3.73 15.42
C ILE A 133 5.07 -4.52 15.17
N LEU A 134 5.03 -5.31 14.09
CA LEU A 134 3.85 -6.12 13.72
C LEU A 134 3.51 -7.17 14.77
N THR A 135 4.52 -7.77 15.41
CA THR A 135 4.32 -8.73 16.51
C THR A 135 3.59 -8.06 17.66
N HIS A 136 4.05 -6.89 18.10
CA HIS A 136 3.38 -6.14 19.16
C HIS A 136 1.96 -5.72 18.75
N CYS A 137 1.78 -5.19 17.54
CA CYS A 137 0.47 -4.80 17.03
C CYS A 137 -0.52 -5.97 16.95
N LYS A 138 -0.04 -7.19 16.66
CA LYS A 138 -0.87 -8.39 16.67
C LYS A 138 -1.33 -8.74 18.08
N GLU A 139 -0.46 -8.64 19.07
CA GLU A 139 -0.77 -8.89 20.48
C GLU A 139 -1.79 -7.89 21.05
N THR A 140 -1.78 -6.66 20.54
CA THR A 140 -2.70 -5.59 20.97
C THR A 140 -3.95 -5.46 20.08
N ASN A 141 -4.14 -6.35 19.09
CA ASN A 141 -5.21 -6.28 18.09
C ASN A 141 -5.23 -4.96 17.30
N THR A 142 -4.07 -4.41 17.03
CA THR A 142 -3.88 -3.18 16.27
C THR A 142 -3.64 -3.52 14.80
N TYR A 143 -4.38 -2.89 13.89
CA TYR A 143 -4.08 -2.98 12.46
C TYR A 143 -2.88 -2.13 12.08
N VAL A 144 -2.15 -2.55 11.05
CA VAL A 144 -1.01 -1.80 10.50
C VAL A 144 -1.19 -1.60 9.00
N MET A 145 -1.13 -0.35 8.54
CA MET A 145 -1.04 0.00 7.13
C MET A 145 0.38 0.44 6.82
N ILE A 146 1.04 -0.23 5.89
CA ILE A 146 2.39 0.14 5.42
C ILE A 146 2.29 0.61 3.97
N ASP A 147 2.61 1.87 3.75
CA ASP A 147 2.64 2.47 2.41
C ASP A 147 4.04 2.37 1.82
N GLU A 148 4.18 1.47 0.85
CA GLU A 148 5.41 1.20 0.10
C GLU A 148 5.45 1.92 -1.27
N THR A 149 4.77 3.06 -1.42
CA THR A 149 4.73 3.82 -2.69
C THR A 149 6.12 4.17 -3.25
N TYR A 150 7.14 4.20 -2.41
CA TYR A 150 8.52 4.53 -2.80
C TYR A 150 9.50 3.35 -2.71
N ILE A 151 9.04 2.14 -2.43
CA ILE A 151 9.93 0.99 -2.20
C ILE A 151 10.74 0.60 -3.44
N GLU A 152 10.22 0.82 -4.63
CA GLU A 152 10.95 0.50 -5.87
C GLU A 152 12.21 1.34 -6.10
N PHE A 153 12.43 2.40 -5.30
CA PHE A 153 13.63 3.22 -5.38
C PHE A 153 14.78 2.75 -4.46
N VAL A 154 14.56 1.70 -3.66
CA VAL A 154 15.64 1.10 -2.87
C VAL A 154 16.40 0.06 -3.69
N PRO A 155 17.70 -0.18 -3.40
CA PRO A 155 18.52 -1.09 -4.20
C PRO A 155 18.02 -2.55 -4.22
N ASP A 156 17.54 -3.05 -3.07
CA ASP A 156 17.20 -4.45 -2.86
C ASP A 156 15.72 -4.57 -2.45
N VAL A 157 14.81 -4.27 -3.38
CA VAL A 157 13.35 -4.24 -3.13
C VAL A 157 12.85 -5.56 -2.55
N ASP A 158 13.33 -6.70 -3.08
CA ASP A 158 12.90 -8.02 -2.65
C ASP A 158 13.27 -8.33 -1.19
N GLU A 159 14.41 -7.80 -0.72
CA GLU A 159 14.88 -7.99 0.64
C GLU A 159 14.28 -6.96 1.63
N LEU A 160 13.91 -5.77 1.13
CA LEU A 160 13.50 -4.65 1.96
C LEU A 160 11.99 -4.42 2.02
N SER A 161 11.23 -5.06 1.13
CA SER A 161 9.77 -4.99 1.14
C SER A 161 9.13 -5.72 2.32
N ALA A 162 8.06 -5.15 2.83
CA ALA A 162 7.23 -5.77 3.87
C ALA A 162 6.24 -6.82 3.30
N ILE A 163 6.13 -7.00 1.98
CA ILE A 163 5.17 -7.96 1.39
C ILE A 163 5.30 -9.36 1.99
N PRO A 164 6.50 -9.96 2.17
CA PRO A 164 6.61 -11.29 2.78
C PRO A 164 6.05 -11.38 4.20
N LEU A 165 5.97 -10.26 4.93
CA LEU A 165 5.39 -10.24 6.27
C LEU A 165 3.87 -10.44 6.28
N THR A 166 3.19 -10.22 5.14
CA THR A 166 1.75 -10.49 5.04
C THR A 166 1.40 -11.98 5.17
N GLU A 167 2.36 -12.88 4.92
CA GLU A 167 2.18 -14.33 5.14
C GLU A 167 2.28 -14.72 6.63
N LEU A 168 2.89 -13.87 7.45
CA LEU A 168 3.09 -14.09 8.89
C LEU A 168 2.06 -13.35 9.75
N PHE A 169 1.53 -12.24 9.23
CA PHE A 169 0.67 -11.32 9.96
C PHE A 169 -0.61 -11.02 9.15
N ASP A 170 -1.76 -11.27 9.74
CA ASP A 170 -3.08 -11.00 9.18
C ASP A 170 -3.65 -9.63 9.56
N ASN A 171 -2.93 -8.89 10.40
CA ASN A 171 -3.28 -7.53 10.83
C ASN A 171 -2.54 -6.44 10.03
N VAL A 172 -1.91 -6.78 8.91
CA VAL A 172 -1.16 -5.84 8.08
C VAL A 172 -1.72 -5.77 6.65
N ILE A 173 -1.71 -4.56 6.09
CA ILE A 173 -1.97 -4.28 4.69
C ILE A 173 -0.83 -3.45 4.11
N ILE A 174 -0.31 -3.87 2.94
CA ILE A 174 0.76 -3.17 2.22
C ILE A 174 0.15 -2.45 1.02
N LEU A 175 0.44 -1.17 0.87
CA LEU A 175 -0.01 -0.36 -0.27
C LEU A 175 1.15 -0.09 -1.22
N ARG A 176 0.88 -0.18 -2.51
CA ARG A 176 1.78 0.23 -3.60
C ARG A 176 1.01 0.84 -4.77
N GLY A 177 1.70 1.59 -5.62
CA GLY A 177 1.06 2.21 -6.77
C GLY A 177 2.00 2.53 -7.91
N THR A 178 1.44 2.85 -9.07
CA THR A 178 2.19 3.11 -10.31
C THR A 178 2.61 4.57 -10.49
N SER A 179 2.21 5.44 -9.56
CA SER A 179 2.36 6.90 -9.71
C SER A 179 3.80 7.38 -9.70
N LYS A 180 4.70 6.68 -8.99
CA LYS A 180 6.09 7.11 -8.76
C LYS A 180 7.06 6.35 -9.65
N PHE A 181 7.37 5.10 -9.33
CA PHE A 181 8.35 4.30 -10.08
C PHE A 181 7.98 4.18 -11.57
N PHE A 182 6.76 3.84 -11.89
CA PHE A 182 6.28 3.75 -13.28
C PHE A 182 5.95 5.12 -13.91
N ALA A 183 6.10 6.21 -13.17
CA ALA A 183 5.87 7.59 -13.64
C ALA A 183 4.50 7.79 -14.33
N THR A 184 3.45 7.14 -13.82
CA THR A 184 2.10 7.15 -14.39
C THR A 184 1.04 7.66 -13.43
N PRO A 185 1.21 8.84 -12.79
CA PRO A 185 0.24 9.34 -11.79
C PRO A 185 -1.16 9.57 -12.36
N GLY A 186 -1.28 9.87 -13.65
CA GLY A 186 -2.55 10.10 -14.32
C GLY A 186 -3.39 8.85 -14.59
N LEU A 187 -2.80 7.64 -14.52
CA LEU A 187 -3.54 6.38 -14.68
C LEU A 187 -4.41 6.04 -13.46
N ARG A 188 -4.07 6.59 -12.30
CA ARG A 188 -4.78 6.33 -11.06
C ARG A 188 -4.86 4.83 -10.74
N LEU A 189 -3.75 4.12 -10.78
CA LEU A 189 -3.66 2.70 -10.46
C LEU A 189 -2.83 2.49 -9.19
N GLY A 190 -3.47 1.90 -8.17
CA GLY A 190 -2.85 1.44 -6.93
C GLY A 190 -3.31 0.03 -6.61
N TYR A 191 -2.61 -0.61 -5.69
CA TYR A 191 -2.96 -1.93 -5.20
C TYR A 191 -2.57 -2.11 -3.75
N ALA A 192 -3.26 -3.03 -3.08
CA ALA A 192 -2.99 -3.41 -1.70
C ALA A 192 -2.83 -4.92 -1.60
N ILE A 193 -1.98 -5.36 -0.68
CA ILE A 193 -1.66 -6.76 -0.43
C ILE A 193 -1.87 -7.06 1.04
N THR A 194 -2.66 -8.09 1.34
CA THR A 194 -2.86 -8.64 2.68
C THR A 194 -3.31 -10.09 2.59
N SER A 195 -2.91 -10.93 3.53
CA SER A 195 -3.43 -12.30 3.64
C SER A 195 -4.78 -12.37 4.38
N ASN A 196 -5.24 -11.27 4.95
CA ASN A 196 -6.51 -11.22 5.67
C ASN A 196 -7.70 -11.22 4.70
N SER A 197 -8.34 -12.37 4.57
CA SER A 197 -9.48 -12.55 3.67
C SER A 197 -10.70 -11.69 4.02
N GLN A 198 -10.89 -11.36 5.31
CA GLN A 198 -11.98 -10.48 5.74
C GLN A 198 -11.74 -9.05 5.27
N ILE A 199 -10.52 -8.52 5.46
CA ILE A 199 -10.14 -7.17 4.97
C ILE A 199 -10.33 -7.09 3.45
N LEU A 200 -9.88 -8.10 2.69
CA LEU A 200 -10.05 -8.14 1.25
C LEU A 200 -11.53 -8.14 0.85
N THR A 201 -12.35 -8.95 1.54
CA THR A 201 -13.79 -9.00 1.31
C THR A 201 -14.44 -7.65 1.59
N ASP A 202 -14.10 -7.03 2.70
CA ASP A 202 -14.68 -5.74 3.10
C ASP A 202 -14.27 -4.61 2.14
N ILE A 203 -13.00 -4.54 1.74
CA ILE A 203 -12.55 -3.59 0.70
C ILE A 203 -13.30 -3.84 -0.61
N ASN A 204 -13.37 -5.08 -1.09
CA ASN A 204 -14.00 -5.41 -2.37
C ASN A 204 -15.52 -5.18 -2.37
N THR A 205 -16.16 -5.28 -1.21
CA THR A 205 -17.59 -5.00 -1.04
C THR A 205 -17.88 -3.50 -1.02
N ASN A 206 -17.00 -2.71 -0.40
CA ASN A 206 -17.22 -1.27 -0.22
C ASN A 206 -16.68 -0.41 -1.38
N LYS A 207 -15.77 -0.94 -2.20
CA LYS A 207 -15.29 -0.20 -3.37
C LYS A 207 -16.34 -0.12 -4.47
N ASN A 208 -16.36 1.00 -5.20
CA ASN A 208 -17.23 1.13 -6.36
C ASN A 208 -16.83 0.13 -7.46
N PRO A 209 -17.81 -0.52 -8.14
CA PRO A 209 -17.51 -1.39 -9.28
C PRO A 209 -16.90 -0.56 -10.43
N TRP A 210 -15.98 -1.20 -11.18
CA TRP A 210 -15.31 -0.61 -12.36
C TRP A 210 -14.58 0.72 -12.09
N MET A 211 -14.07 0.92 -10.87
CA MET A 211 -13.36 2.13 -10.48
C MET A 211 -12.05 2.35 -11.26
N ILE A 212 -11.44 1.27 -11.77
CA ILE A 212 -10.24 1.33 -12.61
C ILE A 212 -10.66 1.23 -14.06
N SER A 213 -10.23 2.19 -14.86
CA SER A 213 -10.54 2.21 -16.29
C SER A 213 -9.89 1.05 -17.05
N SER A 214 -10.50 0.65 -18.18
CA SER A 214 -9.94 -0.38 -19.06
C SER A 214 -8.51 -0.03 -19.53
N LEU A 215 -8.21 1.25 -19.75
CA LEU A 215 -6.85 1.68 -20.12
C LEU A 215 -5.86 1.55 -18.96
N ALA A 216 -6.30 1.79 -17.72
CA ALA A 216 -5.44 1.56 -16.56
C ALA A 216 -5.15 0.06 -16.36
N VAL A 217 -6.10 -0.82 -16.68
CA VAL A 217 -5.88 -2.28 -16.70
C VAL A 217 -4.84 -2.65 -17.76
N VAL A 218 -5.01 -2.19 -19.02
CA VAL A 218 -4.03 -2.40 -20.11
C VAL A 218 -2.65 -1.91 -19.72
N ALA A 219 -2.57 -0.72 -19.13
CA ALA A 219 -1.31 -0.13 -18.69
C ALA A 219 -0.65 -0.97 -17.58
N GLY A 220 -1.41 -1.37 -16.57
CA GLY A 220 -0.92 -2.17 -15.46
C GLY A 220 -0.40 -3.53 -15.91
N GLU A 221 -1.17 -4.27 -16.71
CA GLU A 221 -0.74 -5.54 -17.31
C GLU A 221 0.58 -5.39 -18.07
N THR A 222 0.76 -4.27 -18.78
CA THR A 222 2.00 -4.02 -19.54
C THR A 222 3.16 -3.66 -18.61
N MET A 223 2.96 -2.76 -17.65
CA MET A 223 4.01 -2.23 -16.78
C MET A 223 4.57 -3.28 -15.84
N PHE A 224 3.72 -4.07 -15.20
CA PHE A 224 4.14 -5.08 -14.22
C PHE A 224 4.86 -6.28 -14.85
N LEU A 225 4.77 -6.44 -16.18
CA LEU A 225 5.45 -7.48 -16.94
C LEU A 225 6.61 -6.93 -17.80
N ASP A 226 6.93 -5.64 -17.70
CA ASP A 226 8.05 -5.02 -18.46
C ASP A 226 9.37 -5.16 -17.70
N GLU A 227 9.98 -6.35 -17.76
CA GLU A 227 11.26 -6.66 -17.12
C GLU A 227 12.39 -5.70 -17.52
N GLU A 228 12.38 -5.17 -18.76
CA GLU A 228 13.38 -4.21 -19.21
C GLU A 228 13.25 -2.87 -18.45
N TYR A 229 12.03 -2.44 -18.12
CA TYR A 229 11.80 -1.22 -17.35
C TYR A 229 12.12 -1.45 -15.88
N ILE A 230 11.68 -2.57 -15.32
CA ILE A 230 11.83 -2.93 -13.90
C ILE A 230 13.32 -3.12 -13.53
N GLY A 231 14.13 -3.64 -14.45
CA GLY A 231 15.56 -3.91 -14.23
C GLY A 231 16.49 -2.70 -14.43
N LYS A 232 15.95 -1.51 -14.65
CA LYS A 232 16.73 -0.24 -14.79
C LYS A 232 16.89 0.49 -13.49
#